data_fd66e73a9f32b6872c627db3e45858c9
#
_entry.id   fd66e73a9f32b6872c627db3e45858c9
#
_cell.length_a   1.000
_cell.length_b   1.000
_cell.length_c   1.000
_cell.angle_alpha   90.00
_cell.angle_beta   90.00
_cell.angle_gamma   90.00
#
_symmetry.space_group_name_H-M   'P 1'
#
loop_
_entity.id
_entity.type
_entity.pdbx_description
1 polymer ?
#
loop_
_entity_poly.entity_id
_entity_poly.type
_entity_poly.pdbx_seq_one_letter_code
_entity_poly.pdbx_strand_id
1 'polypeptide(L)'
;DKLFPKSRWMGKYNLTYLDPDENHIVDAISGSCMLIKESVFRKINGFDERFFMFGEDIDICLRVGKENYQIHYFPKTKIIHYKGKSVKTAPYDSKRAFFHAMDLYVDKHYSSTLGILSKFFIHLGIRLNKFLSMISEKKSMIISLILDSIFITVAFIFAIDFRFGNFTPILSSQG
;
A
#
# COMPACT_ATOMS: atom_id res chain seq x y z
N ASP A 1 5.57 5.79 12.32
CA ASP A 1 4.68 6.95 12.50
C ASP A 1 3.82 6.87 13.76
N LYS A 2 3.07 5.78 13.96
CA LYS A 2 2.12 5.66 15.10
C LYS A 2 2.80 5.65 16.47
N LEU A 3 4.03 5.12 16.57
CA LEU A 3 4.77 5.05 17.83
C LEU A 3 5.48 6.37 18.17
N PHE A 4 5.93 7.11 17.16
CA PHE A 4 6.65 8.37 17.33
C PHE A 4 6.18 9.42 16.31
N PRO A 5 4.95 9.95 16.47
CA PRO A 5 4.34 10.83 15.44
C PRO A 5 5.09 12.17 15.27
N LYS A 6 5.77 12.67 16.30
CA LYS A 6 6.55 13.91 16.24
C LYS A 6 8.03 13.72 15.85
N SER A 7 8.47 12.51 15.58
CA SER A 7 9.83 12.25 15.15
C SER A 7 10.04 12.72 13.71
N ARG A 8 10.99 13.63 13.50
CA ARG A 8 11.40 14.08 12.14
C ARG A 8 11.90 12.94 11.25
N TRP A 9 12.49 11.91 11.84
CA TRP A 9 13.02 10.77 11.11
C TRP A 9 11.92 9.76 10.75
N MET A 10 11.07 9.37 11.73
CA MET A 10 9.99 8.40 11.50
C MET A 10 8.74 9.04 10.88
N GLY A 11 8.49 10.32 11.13
CA GLY A 11 7.39 11.08 10.57
C GLY A 11 7.66 11.70 9.20
N LYS A 12 8.86 11.52 8.64
CA LYS A 12 9.28 12.19 7.39
C LYS A 12 8.36 11.91 6.20
N TYR A 13 7.84 10.72 6.09
CA TYR A 13 6.95 10.35 4.98
C TYR A 13 5.58 11.05 5.05
N ASN A 14 4.98 11.10 6.24
CA ASN A 14 3.64 11.71 6.43
C ASN A 14 3.72 13.13 6.98
N LEU A 15 4.92 13.69 7.17
CA LEU A 15 5.18 15.02 7.71
C LEU A 15 4.46 15.29 9.04
N THR A 16 4.25 14.26 9.86
CA THR A 16 3.45 14.30 11.09
C THR A 16 4.04 15.19 12.20
N TYR A 17 5.27 15.67 12.01
CA TYR A 17 5.95 16.60 12.88
C TYR A 17 5.66 18.08 12.56
N LEU A 18 5.05 18.35 11.40
CA LEU A 18 4.68 19.71 10.99
C LEU A 18 3.30 20.07 11.56
N ASP A 19 3.10 21.37 11.83
CA ASP A 19 1.80 21.88 12.22
C ASP A 19 0.87 21.90 11.00
N PRO A 20 -0.27 21.21 11.04
CA PRO A 20 -1.19 21.14 9.91
C PRO A 20 -1.93 22.47 9.64
N ASP A 21 -1.89 23.42 10.56
CA ASP A 21 -2.56 24.72 10.43
C ASP A 21 -1.61 25.82 9.93
N GLU A 22 -0.34 25.52 9.69
CA GLU A 22 0.66 26.44 9.16
C GLU A 22 1.05 26.13 7.70
N ASN A 23 1.53 27.17 6.99
CA ASN A 23 2.10 26.99 5.65
C ASN A 23 3.48 26.32 5.74
N HIS A 24 3.69 25.28 4.95
CA HIS A 24 4.98 24.60 4.88
C HIS A 24 5.46 24.42 3.44
N ILE A 25 6.76 24.48 3.24
CA ILE A 25 7.40 23.97 2.02
C ILE A 25 7.52 22.47 2.19
N VAL A 26 7.02 21.71 1.22
CA VAL A 26 6.95 20.27 1.24
C VAL A 26 7.47 19.67 -0.07
N ASP A 27 7.86 18.40 -0.05
CA ASP A 27 8.36 17.73 -1.26
C ASP A 27 7.23 17.33 -2.22
N ALA A 28 6.03 17.05 -1.68
CA ALA A 28 4.88 16.66 -2.47
C ALA A 28 3.56 16.98 -1.74
N ILE A 29 2.49 17.17 -2.52
CA ILE A 29 1.11 17.30 -2.06
C ILE A 29 0.21 16.34 -2.83
N SER A 30 -0.92 15.98 -2.23
CA SER A 30 -1.89 15.09 -2.89
C SER A 30 -2.55 15.77 -4.09
N GLY A 31 -2.74 15.02 -5.16
CA GLY A 31 -3.45 15.44 -6.37
C GLY A 31 -4.94 15.73 -6.16
N SER A 32 -5.49 15.46 -4.97
CA SER A 32 -6.90 15.74 -4.65
C SER A 32 -7.26 17.24 -4.71
N CYS A 33 -6.30 18.12 -4.45
CA CYS A 33 -6.42 19.57 -4.67
C CYS A 33 -5.01 20.16 -4.85
N MET A 34 -4.68 20.51 -6.09
CA MET A 34 -3.38 21.03 -6.46
C MET A 34 -3.56 22.24 -7.37
N LEU A 35 -2.89 23.34 -7.04
CA LEU A 35 -2.84 24.53 -7.89
C LEU A 35 -1.40 24.69 -8.41
N ILE A 36 -1.24 24.75 -9.73
CA ILE A 36 0.05 24.92 -10.38
C ILE A 36 0.00 26.13 -11.30
N LYS A 37 1.04 26.96 -11.29
CA LYS A 37 1.16 28.06 -12.28
C LYS A 37 1.22 27.48 -13.68
N GLU A 38 0.45 28.03 -14.62
CA GLU A 38 0.39 27.55 -16.00
C GLU A 38 1.78 27.47 -16.65
N SER A 39 2.61 28.51 -16.44
CA SER A 39 3.98 28.54 -16.98
C SER A 39 4.85 27.38 -16.48
N VAL A 40 4.70 27.00 -15.20
CA VAL A 40 5.41 25.86 -14.62
C VAL A 40 4.85 24.55 -15.18
N PHE A 41 3.53 24.42 -15.23
CA PHE A 41 2.86 23.24 -15.79
C PHE A 41 3.27 22.96 -17.23
N ARG A 42 3.32 24.00 -18.07
CA ARG A 42 3.79 23.89 -19.46
C ARG A 42 5.27 23.53 -19.53
N LYS A 43 6.11 24.14 -18.66
CA LYS A 43 7.55 23.89 -18.63
C LYS A 43 7.90 22.43 -18.34
N ILE A 44 7.12 21.77 -17.45
CA ILE A 44 7.31 20.37 -17.08
C ILE A 44 6.52 19.40 -17.98
N ASN A 45 5.88 19.87 -19.06
CA ASN A 45 5.05 19.09 -19.98
C ASN A 45 3.83 18.41 -19.30
N GLY A 46 3.20 19.06 -18.30
CA GLY A 46 1.97 18.59 -17.69
C GLY A 46 2.09 17.28 -16.91
N PHE A 47 1.00 16.53 -16.84
CA PHE A 47 0.99 15.19 -16.27
C PHE A 47 1.61 14.17 -17.23
N ASP A 48 2.24 13.15 -16.68
CA ASP A 48 2.71 12.00 -17.44
C ASP A 48 1.59 10.96 -17.53
N GLU A 49 0.99 10.81 -18.70
CA GLU A 49 -0.18 9.95 -18.95
C GLU A 49 0.07 8.45 -18.68
N ARG A 50 1.32 8.04 -18.53
CA ARG A 50 1.67 6.66 -18.13
C ARG A 50 1.21 6.34 -16.70
N PHE A 51 1.08 7.36 -15.86
CA PHE A 51 0.46 7.23 -14.54
C PHE A 51 -1.06 7.31 -14.68
N PHE A 52 -1.68 6.18 -14.97
CA PHE A 52 -3.13 6.11 -15.13
C PHE A 52 -3.88 6.42 -13.84
N MET A 53 -3.38 5.94 -12.70
CA MET A 53 -3.87 6.21 -11.35
C MET A 53 -2.75 5.93 -10.35
N PHE A 54 -2.62 6.79 -9.33
CA PHE A 54 -1.57 6.83 -8.33
C PHE A 54 -0.21 7.24 -8.90
N GLY A 55 0.50 8.03 -8.10
CA GLY A 55 1.86 8.45 -8.37
C GLY A 55 2.00 9.63 -9.35
N GLU A 56 0.93 10.04 -10.03
CA GLU A 56 0.89 11.23 -10.89
C GLU A 56 1.18 12.52 -10.12
N ASP A 57 0.67 12.59 -8.89
CA ASP A 57 0.87 13.73 -7.99
C ASP A 57 2.30 13.80 -7.45
N ILE A 58 2.87 12.68 -7.07
CA ILE A 58 4.27 12.60 -6.65
C ILE A 58 5.22 12.88 -7.81
N ASP A 59 4.91 12.34 -9.00
CA ASP A 59 5.68 12.57 -10.22
C ASP A 59 5.73 14.05 -10.61
N ILE A 60 4.58 14.71 -10.63
CA ILE A 60 4.53 16.12 -11.00
C ILE A 60 5.24 17.00 -9.96
N CYS A 61 5.06 16.70 -8.66
CA CYS A 61 5.77 17.41 -7.60
C CYS A 61 7.29 17.28 -7.73
N LEU A 62 7.79 16.06 -7.99
CA LEU A 62 9.22 15.85 -8.18
C LEU A 62 9.77 16.61 -9.40
N ARG A 63 9.02 16.65 -10.52
CA ARG A 63 9.43 17.42 -11.72
C ARG A 63 9.43 18.92 -11.45
N VAL A 64 8.46 19.43 -10.73
CA VAL A 64 8.41 20.83 -10.26
C VAL A 64 9.62 21.17 -9.41
N GLY A 65 9.97 20.32 -8.45
CA GLY A 65 11.14 20.48 -7.60
C GLY A 65 12.47 20.43 -8.38
N LYS A 66 12.60 19.56 -9.39
CA LYS A 66 13.78 19.51 -10.29
C LYS A 66 14.00 20.78 -11.10
N GLU A 67 12.94 21.54 -11.37
CA GLU A 67 12.99 22.84 -12.01
C GLU A 67 13.22 24.00 -11.01
N ASN A 68 13.59 23.68 -9.76
CA ASN A 68 13.87 24.62 -8.67
C ASN A 68 12.64 25.46 -8.23
N TYR A 69 11.43 24.97 -8.44
CA TYR A 69 10.23 25.57 -7.87
C TYR A 69 9.89 24.92 -6.52
N GLN A 70 9.31 25.71 -5.63
CA GLN A 70 8.86 25.27 -4.32
C GLN A 70 7.41 24.80 -4.37
N ILE A 71 7.11 23.78 -3.58
CA ILE A 71 5.77 23.27 -3.36
C ILE A 71 5.35 23.68 -1.95
N HIS A 72 4.18 24.32 -1.84
CA HIS A 72 3.67 24.82 -0.60
C HIS A 72 2.40 24.07 -0.19
N TYR A 73 2.38 23.58 1.04
CA TYR A 73 1.14 23.19 1.70
C TYR A 73 0.43 24.43 2.24
N PHE A 74 -0.85 24.61 1.88
CA PHE A 74 -1.63 25.78 2.20
C PHE A 74 -2.89 25.40 3.00
N PRO A 75 -2.92 25.57 4.33
CA PRO A 75 -3.98 25.06 5.19
C PRO A 75 -5.24 25.92 5.28
N LYS A 76 -5.21 27.16 4.78
CA LYS A 76 -6.36 28.09 4.89
C LYS A 76 -7.60 27.64 4.12
N THR A 77 -7.45 26.69 3.19
CA THR A 77 -8.55 26.12 2.41
C THR A 77 -8.70 24.64 2.74
N LYS A 78 -9.93 24.20 3.00
CA LYS A 78 -10.25 22.80 3.29
C LYS A 78 -11.18 22.25 2.23
N ILE A 79 -10.89 21.05 1.75
CA ILE A 79 -11.73 20.30 0.82
C ILE A 79 -12.16 18.99 1.46
N ILE A 80 -13.28 18.44 1.02
CA ILE A 80 -13.73 17.12 1.42
C ILE A 80 -13.31 16.14 0.32
N HIS A 81 -12.38 15.24 0.65
CA HIS A 81 -11.95 14.17 -0.24
C HIS A 81 -12.42 12.82 0.27
N TYR A 82 -13.36 12.19 -0.44
CA TYR A 82 -13.88 10.87 -0.11
C TYR A 82 -12.90 9.77 -0.54
N LYS A 83 -11.90 9.51 0.31
CA LYS A 83 -10.87 8.50 0.05
C LYS A 83 -11.48 7.15 -0.38
N GLY A 84 -10.94 6.59 -1.45
CA GLY A 84 -11.30 5.27 -1.93
C GLY A 84 -12.63 5.17 -2.69
N LYS A 85 -13.40 6.24 -2.87
CA LYS A 85 -14.61 6.18 -3.70
C LYS A 85 -14.27 5.88 -5.15
N SER A 86 -13.34 6.60 -5.73
CA SER A 86 -12.88 6.35 -7.11
C SER A 86 -12.29 4.95 -7.29
N VAL A 87 -11.61 4.42 -6.28
CA VAL A 87 -11.04 3.06 -6.28
C VAL A 87 -12.13 1.99 -6.23
N LYS A 88 -13.20 2.19 -5.43
CA LYS A 88 -14.31 1.21 -5.29
C LYS A 88 -15.19 1.14 -6.53
N THR A 89 -15.31 2.22 -7.27
CA THR A 89 -16.14 2.30 -8.49
C THR A 89 -15.33 2.09 -9.78
N ALA A 90 -14.02 1.95 -9.65
CA ALA A 90 -13.13 1.79 -10.79
C ALA A 90 -13.32 0.41 -11.44
N PRO A 91 -13.44 0.34 -12.77
CA PRO A 91 -13.60 -0.93 -13.51
C PRO A 91 -12.28 -1.70 -13.67
N TYR A 92 -11.26 -1.40 -12.87
CA TYR A 92 -9.91 -1.97 -12.96
C TYR A 92 -9.36 -2.31 -11.56
N ASP A 93 -8.35 -3.18 -11.52
CA ASP A 93 -7.64 -3.56 -10.31
C ASP A 93 -6.74 -2.40 -9.81
N SER A 94 -7.25 -1.67 -8.83
CA SER A 94 -6.56 -0.52 -8.23
C SER A 94 -5.23 -0.90 -7.55
N LYS A 95 -5.11 -2.10 -7.02
CA LYS A 95 -3.84 -2.58 -6.44
C LYS A 95 -2.80 -2.80 -7.51
N ARG A 96 -3.21 -3.40 -8.62
CA ARG A 96 -2.32 -3.59 -9.76
C ARG A 96 -1.85 -2.24 -10.31
N ALA A 97 -2.76 -1.27 -10.44
CA ALA A 97 -2.44 0.09 -10.86
C ALA A 97 -1.43 0.76 -9.89
N PHE A 98 -1.64 0.62 -8.58
CA PHE A 98 -0.72 1.15 -7.56
C PHE A 98 0.70 0.59 -7.68
N PHE A 99 0.85 -0.75 -7.77
CA PHE A 99 2.18 -1.36 -7.91
C PHE A 99 2.83 -1.02 -9.24
N HIS A 100 2.05 -0.92 -10.32
CA HIS A 100 2.56 -0.46 -11.61
C HIS A 100 3.07 0.98 -11.54
N ALA A 101 2.35 1.88 -10.87
CA ALA A 101 2.77 3.26 -10.67
C ALA A 101 4.08 3.36 -9.85
N MET A 102 4.26 2.51 -8.83
CA MET A 102 5.52 2.42 -8.08
C MET A 102 6.69 2.00 -8.97
N ASP A 103 6.53 0.95 -9.77
CA ASP A 103 7.55 0.49 -10.71
C ASP A 103 7.90 1.59 -11.72
N LEU A 104 6.90 2.22 -12.32
CA LEU A 104 7.06 3.31 -13.27
C LEU A 104 7.79 4.52 -12.66
N TYR A 105 7.46 4.89 -11.42
CA TYR A 105 8.10 5.98 -10.72
C TYR A 105 9.58 5.72 -10.48
N VAL A 106 9.93 4.51 -10.04
CA VAL A 106 11.33 4.10 -9.84
C VAL A 106 12.08 4.09 -11.16
N ASP A 107 11.48 3.53 -12.21
CA ASP A 107 12.10 3.49 -13.54
C ASP A 107 12.34 4.88 -14.12
N LYS A 108 11.42 5.80 -13.95
CA LYS A 108 11.50 7.16 -14.46
C LYS A 108 12.53 8.01 -13.73
N HIS A 109 12.53 7.95 -12.40
CA HIS A 109 13.25 8.95 -11.60
C HIS A 109 14.58 8.46 -11.01
N TYR A 110 14.77 7.16 -10.89
CA TYR A 110 15.95 6.58 -10.23
C TYR A 110 16.83 5.73 -11.14
N SER A 111 16.49 5.60 -12.42
CA SER A 111 17.27 4.77 -13.37
C SER A 111 18.71 5.24 -13.58
N SER A 112 18.96 6.54 -13.46
CA SER A 112 20.29 7.16 -13.64
C SER A 112 21.08 7.35 -12.35
N THR A 113 20.41 7.38 -11.18
CA THR A 113 20.99 7.74 -9.88
C THR A 113 21.30 6.54 -9.02
N LEU A 114 20.55 5.47 -9.18
CA LEU A 114 20.74 4.24 -8.41
C LEU A 114 21.52 3.22 -9.25
N GLY A 115 22.57 2.64 -8.64
CA GLY A 115 23.24 1.49 -9.24
C GLY A 115 22.26 0.34 -9.50
N ILE A 116 22.58 -0.52 -10.47
CA ILE A 116 21.75 -1.66 -10.88
C ILE A 116 21.28 -2.50 -9.69
N LEU A 117 22.14 -2.70 -8.70
CA LEU A 117 21.88 -3.47 -7.50
C LEU A 117 20.78 -2.83 -6.62
N SER A 118 20.87 -1.52 -6.39
CA SER A 118 19.87 -0.79 -5.59
C SER A 118 18.49 -0.80 -6.25
N LYS A 119 18.46 -0.62 -7.56
CA LYS A 119 17.23 -0.70 -8.35
C LYS A 119 16.61 -2.11 -8.26
N PHE A 120 17.43 -3.15 -8.38
CA PHE A 120 16.99 -4.55 -8.21
C PHE A 120 16.32 -4.77 -6.84
N PHE A 121 16.93 -4.30 -5.75
CA PHE A 121 16.35 -4.46 -4.40
C PHE A 121 15.05 -3.67 -4.23
N ILE A 122 14.92 -2.49 -4.84
CA ILE A 122 13.66 -1.73 -4.79
C ILE A 122 12.55 -2.50 -5.51
N HIS A 123 12.78 -2.97 -6.74
CA HIS A 123 11.80 -3.77 -7.47
C HIS A 123 11.47 -5.09 -6.75
N LEU A 124 12.45 -5.73 -6.15
CA LEU A 124 12.24 -6.92 -5.32
C LEU A 124 11.32 -6.60 -4.14
N GLY A 125 11.56 -5.47 -3.43
CA GLY A 125 10.70 -5.00 -2.34
C GLY A 125 9.27 -4.73 -2.79
N ILE A 126 9.08 -4.07 -3.94
CA ILE A 126 7.76 -3.84 -4.54
C ILE A 126 7.05 -5.17 -4.82
N ARG A 127 7.73 -6.14 -5.43
CA ARG A 127 7.18 -7.48 -5.74
C ARG A 127 6.81 -8.26 -4.48
N LEU A 128 7.67 -8.25 -3.47
CA LEU A 128 7.41 -8.89 -2.18
C LEU A 128 6.19 -8.27 -1.49
N ASN A 129 6.09 -6.93 -1.46
CA ASN A 129 4.95 -6.23 -0.88
C ASN A 129 3.64 -6.55 -1.63
N LYS A 130 3.70 -6.59 -2.97
CA LYS A 130 2.58 -7.03 -3.80
C LYS A 130 2.13 -8.45 -3.45
N PHE A 131 3.07 -9.39 -3.33
CA PHE A 131 2.81 -10.78 -2.98
C PHE A 131 2.18 -10.90 -1.58
N LEU A 132 2.75 -10.23 -0.57
CA LEU A 132 2.21 -10.20 0.78
C LEU A 132 0.79 -9.58 0.84
N SER A 133 0.55 -8.55 0.05
CA SER A 133 -0.78 -7.94 -0.09
C SER A 133 -1.81 -8.92 -0.66
N MET A 134 -1.44 -9.72 -1.65
CA MET A 134 -2.30 -10.76 -2.23
C MET A 134 -2.63 -11.89 -1.22
N ILE A 135 -1.62 -12.31 -0.43
CA ILE A 135 -1.82 -13.31 0.63
C ILE A 135 -2.75 -12.76 1.72
N SER A 136 -2.54 -11.51 2.12
CA SER A 136 -3.35 -10.86 3.15
C SER A 136 -4.85 -10.79 2.78
N GLU A 137 -5.17 -10.60 1.50
CA GLU A 137 -6.57 -10.64 1.03
C GLU A 137 -7.20 -12.02 1.15
N LYS A 138 -6.41 -13.06 0.92
CA LYS A 138 -6.87 -14.46 0.97
C LYS A 138 -6.72 -15.11 2.35
N LYS A 139 -6.22 -14.37 3.34
CA LYS A 139 -5.91 -14.90 4.68
C LYS A 139 -7.09 -15.62 5.31
N SER A 140 -8.30 -15.04 5.25
CA SER A 140 -9.51 -15.67 5.79
C SER A 140 -9.83 -17.00 5.10
N MET A 141 -9.71 -17.04 3.77
CA MET A 141 -9.96 -18.25 2.99
C MET A 141 -8.91 -19.33 3.28
N ILE A 142 -7.64 -18.97 3.39
CA ILE A 142 -6.55 -19.91 3.70
C ILE A 142 -6.73 -20.50 5.11
N ILE A 143 -7.06 -19.64 6.10
CA ILE A 143 -7.35 -20.09 7.47
C ILE A 143 -8.53 -21.05 7.49
N SER A 144 -9.62 -20.74 6.78
CA SER A 144 -10.79 -21.63 6.68
C SER A 144 -10.41 -22.99 6.10
N LEU A 145 -9.67 -23.03 4.99
CA LEU A 145 -9.21 -24.28 4.38
C LEU A 145 -8.35 -25.13 5.31
N ILE A 146 -7.46 -24.50 6.10
CA ILE A 146 -6.63 -25.22 7.08
C ILE A 146 -7.51 -25.78 8.20
N LEU A 147 -8.46 -25.01 8.75
CA LEU A 147 -9.35 -25.47 9.79
C LEU A 147 -10.28 -26.59 9.31
N ASP A 148 -10.81 -26.48 8.10
CA ASP A 148 -11.64 -27.52 7.48
C ASP A 148 -10.83 -28.82 7.30
N SER A 149 -9.59 -28.72 6.86
CA SER A 149 -8.68 -29.87 6.69
C SER A 149 -8.37 -30.57 8.02
N ILE A 150 -8.12 -29.80 9.08
CA ILE A 150 -7.91 -30.31 10.44
C ILE A 150 -9.18 -31.01 10.94
N PHE A 151 -10.35 -30.36 10.78
CA PHE A 151 -11.62 -30.91 11.23
C PHE A 151 -11.95 -32.24 10.53
N ILE A 152 -11.78 -32.33 9.21
CA ILE A 152 -11.98 -33.54 8.43
C ILE A 152 -11.04 -34.67 8.92
N THR A 153 -9.76 -34.34 9.16
CA THR A 153 -8.77 -35.31 9.63
C THR A 153 -9.15 -35.87 11.02
N VAL A 154 -9.52 -34.98 11.96
CA VAL A 154 -9.96 -35.38 13.30
C VAL A 154 -11.22 -36.22 13.23
N ALA A 155 -12.21 -35.82 12.44
CA ALA A 155 -13.46 -36.58 12.25
C ALA A 155 -13.18 -37.97 11.67
N PHE A 156 -12.25 -38.07 10.72
CA PHE A 156 -11.85 -39.35 10.11
C PHE A 156 -11.16 -40.28 11.11
N ILE A 157 -10.22 -39.75 11.92
CA ILE A 157 -9.57 -40.52 13.00
C ILE A 157 -10.62 -41.05 13.99
N PHE A 158 -11.54 -40.16 14.43
CA PHE A 158 -12.61 -40.55 15.34
C PHE A 158 -13.52 -41.63 14.75
N ALA A 159 -13.87 -41.53 13.48
CA ALA A 159 -14.71 -42.54 12.79
C ALA A 159 -13.99 -43.91 12.69
N ILE A 160 -12.66 -43.92 12.47
CA ILE A 160 -11.85 -45.14 12.49
C ILE A 160 -11.85 -45.77 13.89
N ASP A 161 -11.55 -44.97 14.92
CA ASP A 161 -11.55 -45.44 16.30
C ASP A 161 -12.92 -46.00 16.74
N PHE A 162 -13.99 -45.34 16.35
CA PHE A 162 -15.34 -45.80 16.60
C PHE A 162 -15.66 -47.12 15.88
N ARG A 163 -15.24 -47.25 14.62
CA ARG A 163 -15.52 -48.46 13.79
C ARG A 163 -14.72 -49.66 14.21
N PHE A 164 -13.49 -49.51 14.64
CA PHE A 164 -12.57 -50.61 14.98
C PHE A 164 -12.47 -50.90 16.48
N GLY A 165 -13.31 -50.28 17.31
CA GLY A 165 -13.55 -50.68 18.71
C GLY A 165 -12.42 -50.34 19.69
N ASN A 166 -11.47 -49.44 19.31
CA ASN A 166 -10.42 -48.98 20.24
C ASN A 166 -10.92 -48.01 21.29
N PHE A 167 -12.17 -47.54 21.19
CA PHE A 167 -12.81 -46.72 22.21
C PHE A 167 -13.45 -47.67 23.24
N THR A 168 -12.66 -48.19 24.18
CA THR A 168 -13.22 -48.78 25.41
C THR A 168 -13.81 -47.60 26.21
N PRO A 169 -15.15 -47.59 26.49
CA PRO A 169 -15.71 -46.53 27.31
C PRO A 169 -15.16 -46.66 28.73
N ILE A 170 -14.54 -45.58 29.21
CA ILE A 170 -14.03 -45.38 30.60
C ILE A 170 -15.20 -45.50 31.64
N LEU A 171 -16.37 -45.96 31.23
CA LEU A 171 -17.59 -46.02 32.08
C LEU A 171 -17.93 -47.41 32.60
N SER A 172 -17.05 -48.40 32.58
CA SER A 172 -17.33 -49.71 33.17
C SER A 172 -16.37 -50.09 34.31
N SER A 173 -16.17 -49.20 35.27
CA SER A 173 -15.56 -49.56 36.54
C SER A 173 -16.28 -48.88 37.71
N GLN A 174 -17.54 -49.16 37.89
CA GLN A 174 -18.24 -49.12 39.19
C GLN A 174 -19.32 -50.21 39.17
N GLY A 175 -18.92 -51.38 39.64
CA GLY A 175 -19.79 -52.48 40.03
C GLY A 175 -19.09 -53.28 41.10
#